data_40432f793486103fd49b0f097c0f9107
#
_entry.id   40432f793486103fd49b0f097c0f9107
#
_cell.length_a   1.000
_cell.length_b   1.000
_cell.length_c   1.000
_cell.angle_alpha   90.00
_cell.angle_beta   90.00
_cell.angle_gamma   90.00
#
_symmetry.space_group_name_H-M   'P 1'
#
loop_
_entity.id
_entity.type
_entity.pdbx_description
1 polymer ?
#
loop_
_entity_poly.entity_id
_entity_poly.type
_entity_poly.pdbx_seq_one_letter_code
_entity_poly.pdbx_strand_id
1 'polypeptide(L)'
;TLSSSSAASDVYKRQVLDKKFGSPLITNDGVSIAREIELEDPYENMGAQLVKEVATKTNDVAGDGTTTATLLAQAIIREGLKNVTAGANPMLLRNGIRMAVEEAVKGILEISKPVNGKEDIARVAAISAADDEIGKLISDAMEKVGNEGVITVEESKSMGTELDVVEGMQFDRGYISPYMVTDTEKMEAVLDNPLILITDKKISNIQEILPVLEQIVQAGKKLLIIAEDIEGEAMATLVVNKLRGTFDVVAVKAPGFGDRRKQMLEDIAILTGGTVISSEVGYELKEADLSMLGRASSIKVTKAVSYTHLRAHETDQY
;
A
#
# COMPACT_ATOMS: atom_id res chain seq x y z
N THR A 1 -8.07 -24.29 27.27
CA THR A 1 -7.39 -22.97 27.31
C THR A 1 -7.50 -22.22 25.99
N LEU A 2 -7.53 -22.88 24.83
CA LEU A 2 -7.74 -22.27 23.52
C LEU A 2 -9.16 -21.69 23.34
N SER A 3 -10.17 -22.31 23.95
CA SER A 3 -11.57 -21.87 23.86
C SER A 3 -11.85 -20.53 24.58
N SER A 4 -11.13 -20.23 25.66
CA SER A 4 -11.32 -18.97 26.40
C SER A 4 -10.69 -17.76 25.71
N SER A 5 -9.58 -17.93 24.99
CA SER A 5 -8.96 -16.85 24.21
C SER A 5 -9.76 -16.55 22.94
N SER A 6 -10.32 -17.58 22.29
CA SER A 6 -11.22 -17.42 21.15
C SER A 6 -12.50 -16.66 21.56
N ALA A 7 -13.12 -17.04 22.68
CA ALA A 7 -14.33 -16.36 23.18
C ALA A 7 -14.06 -14.88 23.53
N ALA A 8 -12.92 -14.57 24.15
CA ALA A 8 -12.55 -13.19 24.46
C ALA A 8 -12.28 -12.37 23.18
N SER A 9 -11.65 -12.98 22.18
CA SER A 9 -11.43 -12.37 20.86
C SER A 9 -12.76 -12.10 20.16
N ASP A 10 -13.71 -13.03 20.21
CA ASP A 10 -15.03 -12.88 19.58
C ASP A 10 -15.86 -11.76 20.20
N VAL A 11 -15.82 -11.60 21.52
CA VAL A 11 -16.51 -10.49 22.21
C VAL A 11 -15.88 -9.16 21.86
N TYR A 12 -14.55 -9.07 21.85
CA TYR A 12 -13.81 -7.85 21.52
C TYR A 12 -14.06 -7.40 20.07
N LYS A 13 -14.08 -8.32 19.13
CA LYS A 13 -14.28 -8.04 17.70
C LYS A 13 -15.74 -7.79 17.30
N ARG A 14 -16.70 -7.89 18.20
CA ARG A 14 -18.14 -7.68 17.94
C ARG A 14 -18.72 -6.46 18.67
N GLN A 15 -17.90 -5.51 19.04
CA GLN A 15 -18.33 -4.27 19.64
C GLN A 15 -18.65 -3.24 18.56
N VAL A 16 -19.65 -2.40 18.82
CA VAL A 16 -19.94 -1.21 18.04
C VAL A 16 -19.22 -0.04 18.70
N LEU A 17 -18.33 0.60 17.98
CA LEU A 17 -17.59 1.74 18.46
C LEU A 17 -18.38 3.02 18.18
N ASP A 18 -18.72 3.74 19.24
CA ASP A 18 -19.32 5.06 19.13
C ASP A 18 -18.28 6.08 18.67
N LYS A 19 -18.58 6.83 17.64
CA LYS A 19 -17.75 7.93 17.15
C LYS A 19 -18.36 9.26 17.55
N LYS A 20 -17.55 10.14 18.12
CA LYS A 20 -17.99 11.53 18.43
C LYS A 20 -18.50 12.28 17.18
N PHE A 21 -18.04 11.90 16.00
CA PHE A 21 -18.45 12.45 14.71
C PHE A 21 -18.61 11.32 13.67
N GLY A 22 -19.76 11.25 13.01
CA GLY A 22 -20.07 10.27 11.99
C GLY A 22 -20.89 9.08 12.48
N SER A 23 -21.04 8.06 11.64
CA SER A 23 -21.73 6.82 12.00
C SER A 23 -20.86 5.91 12.85
N PRO A 24 -21.46 5.08 13.72
CA PRO A 24 -20.71 4.08 14.50
C PRO A 24 -19.89 3.17 13.60
N LEU A 25 -18.69 2.82 14.04
CA LEU A 25 -17.81 1.88 13.33
C LEU A 25 -18.13 0.45 13.76
N ILE A 26 -18.47 -0.39 12.81
CA ILE A 26 -18.63 -1.82 13.00
C ILE A 26 -17.47 -2.49 12.26
N THR A 27 -16.56 -3.12 13.00
CA THR A 27 -15.37 -3.78 12.41
C THR A 27 -14.95 -4.96 13.26
N ASN A 28 -14.36 -5.96 12.61
CA ASN A 28 -13.74 -7.11 13.26
C ASN A 28 -12.21 -6.99 13.34
N ASP A 29 -11.65 -5.88 12.82
CA ASP A 29 -10.21 -5.64 12.86
C ASP A 29 -9.77 -5.15 14.24
N GLY A 30 -8.90 -5.93 14.90
CA GLY A 30 -8.44 -5.65 16.24
C GLY A 30 -7.60 -4.38 16.37
N VAL A 31 -6.81 -4.02 15.34
CA VAL A 31 -6.02 -2.79 15.37
C VAL A 31 -6.90 -1.55 15.21
N SER A 32 -7.90 -1.60 14.35
CA SER A 32 -8.88 -0.52 14.18
C SER A 32 -9.67 -0.28 15.47
N ILE A 33 -10.10 -1.36 16.14
CA ILE A 33 -10.76 -1.25 17.43
C ILE A 33 -9.82 -0.64 18.49
N ALA A 34 -8.59 -1.13 18.57
CA ALA A 34 -7.61 -0.63 19.55
C ALA A 34 -7.33 0.87 19.36
N ARG A 35 -7.26 1.35 18.12
CA ARG A 35 -7.00 2.77 17.80
C ARG A 35 -8.11 3.71 18.29
N GLU A 36 -9.35 3.28 18.29
CA GLU A 36 -10.51 4.09 18.68
C GLU A 36 -10.74 4.14 20.23
N ILE A 37 -10.02 3.33 21.01
CA ILE A 37 -10.19 3.32 22.47
C ILE A 37 -9.62 4.59 23.07
N GLU A 38 -10.45 5.41 23.70
CA GLU A 38 -10.09 6.55 24.51
C GLU A 38 -10.74 6.45 25.91
N LEU A 39 -9.96 6.67 26.94
CA LEU A 39 -10.43 6.66 28.32
C LEU A 39 -10.54 8.09 28.87
N GLU A 40 -11.54 8.33 29.73
CA GLU A 40 -11.81 9.66 30.28
C GLU A 40 -10.68 10.13 31.23
N ASP A 41 -10.11 9.21 32.03
CA ASP A 41 -9.00 9.52 32.91
C ASP A 41 -7.69 9.64 32.12
N PRO A 42 -6.95 10.77 32.18
CA PRO A 42 -5.73 10.99 31.44
C PRO A 42 -4.61 9.97 31.73
N TYR A 43 -4.52 9.49 32.98
CA TYR A 43 -3.49 8.52 33.40
C TYR A 43 -3.83 7.12 32.88
N GLU A 44 -5.09 6.72 32.97
CA GLU A 44 -5.55 5.46 32.37
C GLU A 44 -5.41 5.49 30.85
N ASN A 45 -5.70 6.63 30.24
CA ASN A 45 -5.56 6.80 28.80
C ASN A 45 -4.10 6.71 28.34
N MET A 46 -3.12 7.19 29.11
CA MET A 46 -1.70 6.95 28.82
C MET A 46 -1.37 5.46 28.79
N GLY A 47 -1.91 4.67 29.71
CA GLY A 47 -1.77 3.21 29.70
C GLY A 47 -2.41 2.58 28.46
N ALA A 48 -3.60 3.02 28.07
CA ALA A 48 -4.28 2.58 26.87
C ALA A 48 -3.46 2.88 25.60
N GLN A 49 -2.84 4.06 25.49
CA GLN A 49 -1.99 4.42 24.36
C GLN A 49 -0.77 3.48 24.21
N LEU A 50 -0.12 3.11 25.33
CA LEU A 50 0.98 2.15 25.30
C LEU A 50 0.54 0.76 24.81
N VAL A 51 -0.66 0.30 25.21
CA VAL A 51 -1.20 -0.98 24.75
C VAL A 51 -1.62 -0.92 23.28
N LYS A 52 -2.16 0.20 22.81
CA LYS A 52 -2.45 0.43 21.39
C LYS A 52 -1.21 0.26 20.51
N GLU A 53 -0.05 0.70 20.99
CA GLU A 53 1.21 0.57 20.27
C GLU A 53 1.57 -0.90 19.98
N VAL A 54 1.23 -1.81 20.89
CA VAL A 54 1.44 -3.25 20.70
C VAL A 54 0.62 -3.76 19.50
N ALA A 55 -0.67 -3.41 19.43
CA ALA A 55 -1.54 -3.81 18.32
C ALA A 55 -1.04 -3.21 17.00
N THR A 56 -0.65 -1.93 16.99
CA THR A 56 -0.16 -1.23 15.80
C THR A 56 1.13 -1.86 15.28
N LYS A 57 2.13 -2.08 16.14
CA LYS A 57 3.39 -2.72 15.73
C LYS A 57 3.21 -4.15 15.23
N THR A 58 2.30 -4.91 15.83
CA THR A 58 1.98 -6.26 15.36
C THR A 58 1.36 -6.21 13.97
N ASN A 59 0.43 -5.28 13.74
CA ASN A 59 -0.18 -5.08 12.42
C ASN A 59 0.86 -4.69 11.36
N ASP A 60 1.77 -3.78 11.68
CA ASP A 60 2.77 -3.28 10.75
C ASP A 60 3.78 -4.38 10.32
N VAL A 61 4.04 -5.35 11.20
CA VAL A 61 5.00 -6.44 10.94
C VAL A 61 4.34 -7.67 10.33
N ALA A 62 3.15 -8.07 10.82
CA ALA A 62 2.52 -9.34 10.47
C ALA A 62 1.15 -9.22 9.79
N GLY A 63 0.51 -8.05 9.86
CA GLY A 63 -0.83 -7.84 9.30
C GLY A 63 -1.97 -8.55 10.05
N ASP A 64 -1.64 -9.43 10.99
CA ASP A 64 -2.61 -10.22 11.77
C ASP A 64 -2.09 -10.48 13.19
N GLY A 65 -2.91 -11.09 14.05
CA GLY A 65 -2.54 -11.44 15.43
C GLY A 65 -2.59 -10.28 16.41
N THR A 66 -3.14 -9.14 16.06
CA THR A 66 -3.19 -7.92 16.89
C THR A 66 -3.93 -8.13 18.21
N THR A 67 -5.03 -8.88 18.21
CA THR A 67 -5.78 -9.23 19.42
C THR A 67 -4.97 -10.14 20.33
N THR A 68 -4.29 -11.14 19.80
CA THR A 68 -3.44 -12.07 20.56
C THR A 68 -2.26 -11.33 21.19
N ALA A 69 -1.61 -10.44 20.44
CA ALA A 69 -0.51 -9.62 20.95
C ALA A 69 -0.96 -8.71 22.09
N THR A 70 -2.13 -8.09 21.97
CA THR A 70 -2.73 -7.25 23.03
C THR A 70 -3.03 -8.05 24.30
N LEU A 71 -3.59 -9.27 24.14
CA LEU A 71 -3.86 -10.17 25.26
C LEU A 71 -2.57 -10.63 25.97
N LEU A 72 -1.53 -10.97 25.20
CA LEU A 72 -0.23 -11.32 25.77
C LEU A 72 0.40 -10.13 26.50
N ALA A 73 0.34 -8.93 25.95
CA ALA A 73 0.81 -7.72 26.61
C ALA A 73 0.08 -7.49 27.95
N GLN A 74 -1.24 -7.62 27.96
CA GLN A 74 -2.04 -7.54 29.20
C GLN A 74 -1.58 -8.57 30.24
N ALA A 75 -1.39 -9.83 29.84
CA ALA A 75 -0.96 -10.90 30.75
C ALA A 75 0.45 -10.62 31.32
N ILE A 76 1.41 -10.21 30.48
CA ILE A 76 2.78 -9.87 30.89
C ILE A 76 2.78 -8.67 31.85
N ILE A 77 2.03 -7.62 31.54
CA ILE A 77 1.91 -6.43 32.40
C ILE A 77 1.31 -6.81 33.76
N ARG A 78 0.22 -7.58 33.75
CA ARG A 78 -0.48 -7.98 34.98
C ARG A 78 0.42 -8.81 35.91
N GLU A 79 1.15 -9.77 35.37
CA GLU A 79 2.07 -10.59 36.16
C GLU A 79 3.33 -9.80 36.55
N GLY A 80 3.84 -8.92 35.68
CA GLY A 80 4.96 -8.04 35.98
C GLY A 80 4.66 -7.08 37.11
N LEU A 81 3.48 -6.45 37.15
CA LEU A 81 3.06 -5.52 38.20
C LEU A 81 3.00 -6.20 39.57
N LYS A 82 2.56 -7.43 39.65
CA LYS A 82 2.57 -8.19 40.93
C LYS A 82 3.98 -8.30 41.51
N ASN A 83 4.96 -8.56 40.66
CA ASN A 83 6.34 -8.69 41.07
C ASN A 83 6.97 -7.33 41.48
N VAL A 84 6.68 -6.28 40.73
CA VAL A 84 7.15 -4.93 41.03
C VAL A 84 6.55 -4.43 42.38
N THR A 85 5.26 -4.67 42.59
CA THR A 85 4.58 -4.32 43.85
C THR A 85 5.13 -5.10 45.03
N ALA A 86 5.61 -6.35 44.80
CA ALA A 86 6.29 -7.13 45.83
C ALA A 86 7.76 -6.72 46.07
N GLY A 87 8.26 -5.66 45.42
CA GLY A 87 9.59 -5.10 45.61
C GLY A 87 10.67 -5.64 44.63
N ALA A 88 10.28 -6.36 43.55
CA ALA A 88 11.23 -6.77 42.57
C ALA A 88 11.81 -5.59 41.77
N ASN A 89 13.10 -5.65 41.45
CA ASN A 89 13.73 -4.61 40.65
C ASN A 89 13.23 -4.65 39.17
N PRO A 90 12.60 -3.56 38.68
CA PRO A 90 12.03 -3.51 37.35
C PRO A 90 13.05 -3.78 36.21
N MET A 91 14.31 -3.38 36.41
CA MET A 91 15.38 -3.62 35.41
C MET A 91 15.76 -5.10 35.30
N LEU A 92 15.79 -5.82 36.42
CA LEU A 92 16.02 -7.27 36.43
C LEU A 92 14.80 -8.00 35.82
N LEU A 93 13.59 -7.56 36.16
CA LEU A 93 12.37 -8.12 35.58
C LEU A 93 12.35 -7.95 34.03
N ARG A 94 12.69 -6.77 33.54
CA ARG A 94 12.81 -6.51 32.09
C ARG A 94 13.81 -7.47 31.41
N ASN A 95 14.96 -7.70 32.01
CA ASN A 95 15.96 -8.63 31.47
C ASN A 95 15.42 -10.07 31.45
N GLY A 96 14.75 -10.50 32.52
CA GLY A 96 14.11 -11.80 32.59
C GLY A 96 13.02 -11.98 31.53
N ILE A 97 12.16 -10.98 31.32
CA ILE A 97 11.15 -10.99 30.26
C ILE A 97 11.80 -11.16 28.88
N ARG A 98 12.86 -10.40 28.60
CA ARG A 98 13.57 -10.51 27.32
C ARG A 98 14.12 -11.91 27.08
N MET A 99 14.81 -12.49 28.07
CA MET A 99 15.33 -13.86 27.97
C MET A 99 14.22 -14.88 27.77
N ALA A 100 13.10 -14.75 28.46
CA ALA A 100 11.94 -15.62 28.30
C ALA A 100 11.31 -15.50 26.91
N VAL A 101 11.22 -14.29 26.35
CA VAL A 101 10.70 -14.05 24.99
C VAL A 101 11.64 -14.68 23.96
N GLU A 102 12.95 -14.51 24.07
CA GLU A 102 13.93 -15.13 23.17
C GLU A 102 13.79 -16.66 23.13
N GLU A 103 13.59 -17.28 24.28
CA GLU A 103 13.42 -18.73 24.37
C GLU A 103 12.03 -19.19 23.86
N ALA A 104 10.99 -18.43 24.17
CA ALA A 104 9.64 -18.70 23.65
C ALA A 104 9.59 -18.63 22.13
N VAL A 105 10.26 -17.63 21.52
CA VAL A 105 10.35 -17.50 20.05
C VAL A 105 11.06 -18.70 19.43
N LYS A 106 12.17 -19.17 20.03
CA LYS A 106 12.85 -20.40 19.55
C LYS A 106 11.90 -21.62 19.58
N GLY A 107 11.22 -21.82 20.71
CA GLY A 107 10.25 -22.92 20.83
C GLY A 107 9.09 -22.81 19.83
N ILE A 108 8.61 -21.59 19.52
CA ILE A 108 7.59 -21.38 18.49
C ILE A 108 8.13 -21.74 17.10
N LEU A 109 9.36 -21.34 16.78
CA LEU A 109 9.99 -21.64 15.50
C LEU A 109 10.22 -23.16 15.31
N GLU A 110 10.55 -23.88 16.38
CA GLU A 110 10.72 -25.35 16.34
C GLU A 110 9.42 -26.09 16.01
N ILE A 111 8.27 -25.59 16.47
CA ILE A 111 6.96 -26.21 16.21
C ILE A 111 6.26 -25.63 14.99
N SER A 112 6.78 -24.55 14.40
CA SER A 112 6.21 -23.92 13.22
C SER A 112 6.32 -24.85 12.00
N LYS A 113 5.32 -24.79 11.13
CA LYS A 113 5.33 -25.50 9.86
C LYS A 113 5.43 -24.48 8.74
N PRO A 114 6.32 -24.71 7.77
CA PRO A 114 6.39 -23.84 6.60
C PRO A 114 5.10 -23.93 5.80
N VAL A 115 4.64 -22.81 5.27
CA VAL A 115 3.48 -22.74 4.38
C VAL A 115 3.93 -23.19 2.99
N ASN A 116 3.37 -24.29 2.50
CA ASN A 116 3.74 -24.88 1.21
C ASN A 116 2.48 -25.06 0.34
N GLY A 117 2.47 -24.35 -0.78
CA GLY A 117 1.44 -24.53 -1.80
C GLY A 117 0.11 -23.86 -1.49
N LYS A 118 -0.80 -24.00 -2.44
CA LYS A 118 -2.08 -23.29 -2.52
C LYS A 118 -3.02 -23.56 -1.34
N GLU A 119 -3.09 -24.81 -0.89
CA GLU A 119 -4.00 -25.18 0.20
C GLU A 119 -3.61 -24.57 1.55
N ASP A 120 -2.31 -24.50 1.84
CA ASP A 120 -1.84 -23.90 3.08
C ASP A 120 -2.02 -22.38 3.07
N ILE A 121 -1.80 -21.74 1.91
CA ILE A 121 -2.08 -20.31 1.71
C ILE A 121 -3.57 -20.04 1.93
N ALA A 122 -4.45 -20.85 1.34
CA ALA A 122 -5.90 -20.71 1.51
C ALA A 122 -6.31 -20.84 2.99
N ARG A 123 -5.74 -21.79 3.73
CA ARG A 123 -6.02 -21.98 5.16
C ARG A 123 -5.57 -20.77 6.00
N VAL A 124 -4.36 -20.25 5.75
CA VAL A 124 -3.86 -19.08 6.48
C VAL A 124 -4.73 -17.86 6.20
N ALA A 125 -5.07 -17.63 4.93
CA ALA A 125 -5.92 -16.50 4.52
C ALA A 125 -7.36 -16.64 5.08
N ALA A 126 -7.94 -17.86 5.08
CA ALA A 126 -9.26 -18.13 5.64
C ALA A 126 -9.29 -17.89 7.16
N ILE A 127 -8.23 -18.26 7.89
CA ILE A 127 -8.15 -17.99 9.34
C ILE A 127 -8.08 -16.49 9.60
N SER A 128 -7.31 -15.74 8.82
CA SER A 128 -7.16 -14.30 8.98
C SER A 128 -8.45 -13.55 8.64
N ALA A 129 -9.10 -13.91 7.53
CA ALA A 129 -10.35 -13.32 7.08
C ALA A 129 -11.58 -13.80 7.86
N ALA A 130 -11.47 -14.94 8.59
CA ALA A 130 -12.57 -15.69 9.17
C ALA A 130 -13.63 -16.13 8.14
N ASP A 131 -13.19 -16.36 6.88
CA ASP A 131 -14.04 -16.71 5.74
C ASP A 131 -13.27 -17.60 4.75
N ASP A 132 -13.83 -18.79 4.47
CA ASP A 132 -13.21 -19.79 3.59
C ASP A 132 -13.25 -19.38 2.11
N GLU A 133 -14.25 -18.60 1.68
CA GLU A 133 -14.35 -18.13 0.30
C GLU A 133 -13.29 -17.08 0.02
N ILE A 134 -13.07 -16.14 0.94
CA ILE A 134 -12.00 -15.15 0.86
C ILE A 134 -10.64 -15.85 0.88
N GLY A 135 -10.47 -16.88 1.73
CA GLY A 135 -9.24 -17.68 1.76
C GLY A 135 -8.90 -18.30 0.40
N LYS A 136 -9.89 -18.84 -0.30
CA LYS A 136 -9.73 -19.40 -1.64
C LYS A 136 -9.38 -18.32 -2.67
N LEU A 137 -10.08 -17.18 -2.65
CA LEU A 137 -9.81 -16.06 -3.56
C LEU A 137 -8.38 -15.52 -3.43
N ILE A 138 -7.90 -15.37 -2.19
CA ILE A 138 -6.51 -14.95 -1.94
C ILE A 138 -5.52 -16.00 -2.44
N SER A 139 -5.79 -17.28 -2.21
CA SER A 139 -4.94 -18.36 -2.71
C SER A 139 -4.92 -18.43 -4.24
N ASP A 140 -6.05 -18.22 -4.90
CA ASP A 140 -6.15 -18.15 -6.37
C ASP A 140 -5.42 -16.91 -6.91
N ALA A 141 -5.47 -15.79 -6.20
CA ALA A 141 -4.70 -14.60 -6.52
C ALA A 141 -3.19 -14.87 -6.43
N MET A 142 -2.72 -15.46 -5.32
CA MET A 142 -1.30 -15.80 -5.11
C MET A 142 -0.78 -16.78 -6.17
N GLU A 143 -1.59 -17.74 -6.60
CA GLU A 143 -1.21 -18.66 -7.67
C GLU A 143 -0.96 -17.94 -9.00
N LYS A 144 -1.75 -16.89 -9.28
CA LYS A 144 -1.63 -16.10 -10.52
C LYS A 144 -0.48 -15.10 -10.48
N VAL A 145 -0.27 -14.43 -9.37
CA VAL A 145 0.76 -13.38 -9.23
C VAL A 145 2.10 -13.90 -8.73
N GLY A 146 2.13 -15.12 -8.18
CA GLY A 146 3.33 -15.72 -7.58
C GLY A 146 3.63 -15.21 -6.17
N ASN A 147 4.67 -15.77 -5.55
CA ASN A 147 5.03 -15.48 -4.15
C ASN A 147 5.51 -14.04 -3.91
N GLU A 148 6.03 -13.39 -4.94
CA GLU A 148 6.50 -11.99 -4.90
C GLU A 148 5.42 -11.00 -5.34
N GLY A 149 4.25 -11.49 -5.73
CA GLY A 149 3.14 -10.66 -6.19
C GLY A 149 2.48 -9.88 -5.07
N VAL A 150 2.02 -8.68 -5.38
CA VAL A 150 1.29 -7.81 -4.46
C VAL A 150 -0.21 -8.05 -4.63
N ILE A 151 -0.90 -8.35 -3.53
CA ILE A 151 -2.34 -8.45 -3.47
C ILE A 151 -2.88 -7.24 -2.71
N THR A 152 -3.78 -6.50 -3.33
CA THR A 152 -4.51 -5.39 -2.70
C THR A 152 -5.99 -5.73 -2.61
N VAL A 153 -6.66 -5.23 -1.58
CA VAL A 153 -8.10 -5.39 -1.38
C VAL A 153 -8.73 -4.00 -1.46
N GLU A 154 -9.70 -3.87 -2.35
CA GLU A 154 -10.45 -2.62 -2.56
C GLU A 154 -11.95 -2.88 -2.44
N GLU A 155 -12.71 -1.85 -2.12
CA GLU A 155 -14.17 -1.93 -2.08
C GLU A 155 -14.73 -2.07 -3.50
N SER A 156 -15.48 -3.17 -3.73
CA SER A 156 -16.09 -3.42 -5.03
C SER A 156 -17.20 -2.42 -5.33
N LYS A 157 -17.29 -1.96 -6.56
CA LYS A 157 -18.41 -1.17 -7.06
C LYS A 157 -19.59 -2.04 -7.50
N SER A 158 -19.36 -3.35 -7.63
CA SER A 158 -20.37 -4.37 -7.98
C SER A 158 -20.93 -5.06 -6.73
N MET A 159 -21.99 -5.83 -6.90
CA MET A 159 -22.62 -6.59 -5.79
C MET A 159 -21.90 -7.90 -5.44
N GLY A 160 -20.71 -8.13 -5.94
CA GLY A 160 -19.95 -9.37 -5.72
C GLY A 160 -18.49 -9.11 -5.42
N THR A 161 -17.79 -10.17 -4.99
CA THR A 161 -16.33 -10.16 -4.86
C THR A 161 -15.72 -10.61 -6.18
N GLU A 162 -14.86 -9.79 -6.76
CA GLU A 162 -14.20 -10.04 -8.03
C GLU A 162 -12.68 -10.11 -7.83
N LEU A 163 -12.02 -10.95 -8.60
CA LEU A 163 -10.56 -11.06 -8.63
C LEU A 163 -10.04 -10.55 -9.96
N ASP A 164 -9.47 -9.34 -9.92
CA ASP A 164 -8.77 -8.75 -11.06
C ASP A 164 -7.26 -9.00 -10.95
N VAL A 165 -6.67 -9.49 -12.03
CA VAL A 165 -5.23 -9.70 -12.11
C VAL A 165 -4.64 -8.67 -13.06
N VAL A 166 -3.69 -7.90 -12.56
CA VAL A 166 -2.99 -6.86 -13.32
C VAL A 166 -1.54 -7.31 -13.51
N GLU A 167 -1.16 -7.56 -14.76
CA GLU A 167 0.24 -7.79 -15.11
C GLU A 167 0.95 -6.46 -15.27
N GLY A 168 1.67 -6.03 -14.22
CA GLY A 168 2.32 -4.73 -14.23
C GLY A 168 2.62 -4.23 -12.83
N MET A 169 2.64 -2.93 -12.65
CA MET A 169 2.84 -2.28 -11.36
C MET A 169 1.64 -1.42 -10.98
N GLN A 170 1.26 -1.50 -9.73
CA GLN A 170 0.27 -0.63 -9.10
C GLN A 170 0.93 0.24 -8.06
N PHE A 171 0.54 1.50 -7.96
CA PHE A 171 0.96 2.40 -6.89
C PHE A 171 -0.16 3.34 -6.44
N ASP A 172 -0.10 3.74 -5.18
CA ASP A 172 -1.10 4.51 -4.43
C ASP A 172 -1.09 6.01 -4.74
N ARG A 173 -1.10 6.38 -6.02
CA ARG A 173 -1.22 7.75 -6.49
C ARG A 173 -2.15 7.80 -7.69
N GLY A 174 -3.09 8.72 -7.64
CA GLY A 174 -4.01 8.97 -8.75
C GLY A 174 -3.65 10.22 -9.55
N TYR A 175 -4.51 10.58 -10.48
CA TYR A 175 -4.33 11.78 -11.30
C TYR A 175 -4.30 13.06 -10.45
N ILE A 176 -3.45 14.01 -10.84
CA ILE A 176 -3.29 15.27 -10.12
C ILE A 176 -4.53 16.17 -10.30
N SER A 177 -5.18 16.08 -11.46
CA SER A 177 -6.35 16.90 -11.77
C SER A 177 -7.51 16.07 -12.35
N PRO A 178 -8.77 16.27 -11.88
CA PRO A 178 -9.95 15.63 -12.44
C PRO A 178 -10.17 15.90 -13.93
N TYR A 179 -9.63 16.98 -14.46
CA TYR A 179 -9.71 17.30 -15.89
C TYR A 179 -8.84 16.41 -16.78
N MET A 180 -8.04 15.52 -16.17
CA MET A 180 -7.20 14.56 -16.88
C MET A 180 -7.86 13.20 -17.11
N VAL A 181 -9.10 13.00 -16.66
CA VAL A 181 -9.85 11.76 -16.92
C VAL A 181 -10.20 11.62 -18.40
N THR A 182 -10.27 10.38 -18.87
CA THR A 182 -10.74 10.02 -20.22
C THR A 182 -12.17 9.51 -20.19
N ASP A 183 -12.57 8.89 -19.08
CA ASP A 183 -13.94 8.43 -18.80
C ASP A 183 -14.50 9.24 -17.62
N THR A 184 -15.40 10.16 -17.90
CA THR A 184 -16.01 11.04 -16.90
C THR A 184 -17.08 10.33 -16.06
N GLU A 185 -17.68 9.24 -16.54
CA GLU A 185 -18.67 8.49 -15.78
C GLU A 185 -17.99 7.65 -14.70
N LYS A 186 -16.87 7.02 -15.04
CA LYS A 186 -16.09 6.22 -14.09
C LYS A 186 -15.03 7.01 -13.33
N MET A 187 -14.81 8.27 -13.72
CA MET A 187 -13.73 9.11 -13.17
C MET A 187 -12.36 8.44 -13.26
N GLU A 188 -12.08 7.86 -14.44
CA GLU A 188 -10.85 7.13 -14.73
C GLU A 188 -10.16 7.71 -15.97
N ALA A 189 -8.83 7.64 -16.00
CA ALA A 189 -8.04 7.95 -17.17
C ALA A 189 -7.42 6.64 -17.70
N VAL A 190 -7.72 6.28 -18.93
CA VAL A 190 -7.17 5.10 -19.60
C VAL A 190 -6.33 5.54 -20.78
N LEU A 191 -5.07 5.16 -20.79
CA LEU A 191 -4.11 5.46 -21.85
C LEU A 191 -3.64 4.16 -22.48
N ASP A 192 -3.89 3.97 -23.76
CA ASP A 192 -3.40 2.82 -24.53
C ASP A 192 -2.10 3.18 -25.23
N ASN A 193 -1.10 2.32 -25.09
CA ASN A 193 0.26 2.48 -25.63
C ASN A 193 0.90 3.85 -25.32
N PRO A 194 0.81 4.36 -24.07
CA PRO A 194 1.38 5.64 -23.71
C PRO A 194 2.90 5.59 -23.58
N LEU A 195 3.51 6.76 -23.73
CA LEU A 195 4.87 7.02 -23.29
C LEU A 195 4.80 7.50 -21.81
N ILE A 196 5.85 7.20 -21.05
CA ILE A 196 5.91 7.52 -19.62
C ILE A 196 7.13 8.38 -19.34
N LEU A 197 6.92 9.63 -18.92
CA LEU A 197 7.96 10.51 -18.42
C LEU A 197 8.07 10.34 -16.90
N ILE A 198 9.26 9.96 -16.43
CA ILE A 198 9.52 9.66 -15.02
C ILE A 198 10.54 10.63 -14.47
N THR A 199 10.21 11.40 -13.45
CA THR A 199 11.12 12.35 -12.82
C THR A 199 10.87 12.47 -11.31
N ASP A 200 11.93 12.71 -10.55
CA ASP A 200 11.87 13.04 -9.14
C ASP A 200 11.70 14.56 -8.90
N LYS A 201 11.70 15.36 -9.98
CA LYS A 201 11.58 16.81 -9.90
C LYS A 201 10.12 17.25 -9.87
N LYS A 202 9.93 18.45 -9.32
CA LYS A 202 8.69 19.20 -9.41
C LYS A 202 8.67 20.00 -10.71
N ILE A 203 7.58 19.93 -11.44
CA ILE A 203 7.41 20.65 -12.72
C ILE A 203 6.47 21.83 -12.49
N SER A 204 7.00 23.03 -12.48
CA SER A 204 6.22 24.27 -12.32
C SER A 204 6.15 25.10 -13.61
N ASN A 205 7.18 24.97 -14.47
CA ASN A 205 7.29 25.68 -15.73
C ASN A 205 7.21 24.72 -16.91
N ILE A 206 6.29 24.96 -17.82
CA ILE A 206 6.11 24.12 -19.01
C ILE A 206 7.33 24.08 -19.93
N GLN A 207 8.15 25.15 -19.93
CA GLN A 207 9.36 25.24 -20.74
C GLN A 207 10.40 24.15 -20.42
N GLU A 208 10.34 23.57 -19.24
CA GLU A 208 11.25 22.50 -18.83
C GLU A 208 10.99 21.18 -19.56
N ILE A 209 9.74 20.93 -19.95
CA ILE A 209 9.32 19.70 -20.62
C ILE A 209 8.86 19.93 -22.06
N LEU A 210 8.88 21.19 -22.53
CA LEU A 210 8.39 21.56 -23.87
C LEU A 210 9.08 20.77 -24.98
N PRO A 211 10.43 20.60 -24.99
CA PRO A 211 11.10 19.87 -26.08
C PRO A 211 10.63 18.41 -26.22
N VAL A 212 10.39 17.71 -25.10
CA VAL A 212 9.89 16.34 -25.13
C VAL A 212 8.41 16.30 -25.48
N LEU A 213 7.60 17.27 -25.04
CA LEU A 213 6.18 17.36 -25.40
C LEU A 213 5.98 17.55 -26.90
N GLU A 214 6.77 18.40 -27.55
CA GLU A 214 6.72 18.62 -28.99
C GLU A 214 7.00 17.33 -29.77
N GLN A 215 7.99 16.55 -29.36
CA GLN A 215 8.30 15.25 -29.95
C GLN A 215 7.15 14.24 -29.80
N ILE A 216 6.53 14.20 -28.61
CA ILE A 216 5.40 13.30 -28.32
C ILE A 216 4.17 13.65 -29.15
N VAL A 217 3.86 14.96 -29.25
CA VAL A 217 2.74 15.45 -30.09
C VAL A 217 2.99 15.14 -31.57
N GLN A 218 4.21 15.37 -32.06
CA GLN A 218 4.57 15.01 -33.44
C GLN A 218 4.48 13.49 -33.71
N ALA A 219 4.81 12.68 -32.71
CA ALA A 219 4.68 11.22 -32.78
C ALA A 219 3.23 10.71 -32.62
N GLY A 220 2.28 11.59 -32.30
CA GLY A 220 0.87 11.22 -32.05
C GLY A 220 0.68 10.24 -30.89
N LYS A 221 1.54 10.30 -29.87
CA LYS A 221 1.52 9.37 -28.73
C LYS A 221 0.84 10.00 -27.52
N LYS A 222 0.23 9.14 -26.69
CA LYS A 222 -0.32 9.52 -25.39
C LYS A 222 0.82 9.59 -24.37
N LEU A 223 0.68 10.41 -23.34
CA LEU A 223 1.70 10.63 -22.31
C LEU A 223 1.15 10.43 -20.90
N LEU A 224 1.87 9.65 -20.11
CA LEU A 224 1.79 9.70 -18.65
C LEU A 224 3.01 10.46 -18.11
N ILE A 225 2.80 11.42 -17.22
CA ILE A 225 3.88 12.10 -16.49
C ILE A 225 3.83 11.64 -15.03
N ILE A 226 4.93 11.10 -14.54
CA ILE A 226 5.14 10.76 -13.14
C ILE A 226 6.20 11.72 -12.60
N ALA A 227 5.79 12.66 -11.74
CA ALA A 227 6.67 13.70 -11.20
C ALA A 227 6.43 13.87 -9.70
N GLU A 228 7.38 14.49 -8.98
CA GLU A 228 7.14 14.81 -7.57
C GLU A 228 5.85 15.60 -7.38
N ASP A 229 5.69 16.65 -8.17
CA ASP A 229 4.45 17.42 -8.31
C ASP A 229 4.42 18.14 -9.65
N ILE A 230 3.22 18.50 -10.12
CA ILE A 230 3.04 19.39 -11.26
C ILE A 230 2.07 20.48 -10.84
N GLU A 231 2.51 21.73 -10.94
CA GLU A 231 1.71 22.86 -10.48
C GLU A 231 1.86 24.11 -11.36
N GLY A 232 1.11 25.14 -11.02
CA GLY A 232 1.20 26.45 -11.64
C GLY A 232 0.90 26.44 -13.15
N GLU A 233 1.78 27.10 -13.92
CA GLU A 233 1.64 27.25 -15.37
C GLU A 233 1.71 25.92 -16.12
N ALA A 234 2.58 25.01 -15.69
CA ALA A 234 2.74 23.69 -16.31
C ALA A 234 1.43 22.89 -16.25
N MET A 235 0.79 22.83 -15.07
CA MET A 235 -0.48 22.14 -14.91
C MET A 235 -1.60 22.75 -15.76
N ALA A 236 -1.72 24.10 -15.74
CA ALA A 236 -2.74 24.78 -16.51
C ALA A 236 -2.59 24.53 -18.02
N THR A 237 -1.36 24.59 -18.52
CA THR A 237 -1.05 24.34 -19.93
C THR A 237 -1.37 22.90 -20.34
N LEU A 238 -1.00 21.90 -19.54
CA LEU A 238 -1.29 20.50 -19.83
C LEU A 238 -2.81 20.25 -19.88
N VAL A 239 -3.57 20.76 -18.89
CA VAL A 239 -5.02 20.62 -18.83
C VAL A 239 -5.69 21.31 -20.03
N VAL A 240 -5.30 22.54 -20.40
CA VAL A 240 -5.88 23.26 -21.53
C VAL A 240 -5.63 22.52 -22.86
N ASN A 241 -4.42 22.00 -23.07
CA ASN A 241 -4.11 21.27 -24.29
C ASN A 241 -4.86 19.94 -24.37
N LYS A 242 -5.02 19.24 -23.26
CA LYS A 242 -5.86 18.04 -23.20
C LYS A 242 -7.32 18.35 -23.51
N LEU A 243 -7.91 19.37 -22.90
CA LEU A 243 -9.30 19.78 -23.15
C LEU A 243 -9.53 20.23 -24.60
N ARG A 244 -8.52 20.79 -25.25
CA ARG A 244 -8.55 21.13 -26.67
C ARG A 244 -8.38 19.92 -27.60
N GLY A 245 -8.06 18.74 -27.04
CA GLY A 245 -7.79 17.55 -27.83
C GLY A 245 -6.48 17.58 -28.59
N THR A 246 -5.54 18.48 -28.22
CA THR A 246 -4.24 18.58 -28.88
C THR A 246 -3.39 17.34 -28.67
N PHE A 247 -3.39 16.79 -27.43
CA PHE A 247 -2.81 15.50 -27.11
C PHE A 247 -3.35 14.96 -25.79
N ASP A 248 -3.30 13.62 -25.64
CA ASP A 248 -3.73 12.93 -24.44
C ASP A 248 -2.60 12.86 -23.42
N VAL A 249 -2.78 13.56 -22.31
CA VAL A 249 -1.83 13.57 -21.20
C VAL A 249 -2.55 13.32 -19.88
N VAL A 250 -1.89 12.51 -19.05
CA VAL A 250 -2.28 12.31 -17.64
C VAL A 250 -1.06 12.56 -16.79
N ALA A 251 -1.24 13.24 -15.67
CA ALA A 251 -0.18 13.50 -14.72
C ALA A 251 -0.54 12.91 -13.37
N VAL A 252 0.42 12.22 -12.76
CA VAL A 252 0.32 11.59 -11.44
C VAL A 252 1.50 12.01 -10.57
N LYS A 253 1.28 12.06 -9.26
CA LYS A 253 2.38 12.29 -8.32
C LYS A 253 3.21 11.03 -8.16
N ALA A 254 4.52 11.20 -8.05
CA ALA A 254 5.44 10.12 -7.74
C ALA A 254 5.06 9.43 -6.42
N PRO A 255 5.05 8.08 -6.38
CA PRO A 255 4.74 7.34 -5.17
C PRO A 255 5.84 7.46 -4.12
N GLY A 256 5.49 7.33 -2.84
CA GLY A 256 6.43 7.38 -1.73
C GLY A 256 6.97 8.78 -1.41
N PHE A 257 7.95 8.84 -0.50
CA PHE A 257 8.63 10.05 -0.04
C PHE A 257 10.12 9.77 0.16
N GLY A 258 10.97 10.80 0.00
CA GLY A 258 12.42 10.69 0.22
C GLY A 258 13.06 9.59 -0.63
N ASP A 259 13.94 8.79 -0.03
CA ASP A 259 14.69 7.73 -0.72
C ASP A 259 13.77 6.60 -1.25
N ARG A 260 12.67 6.32 -0.55
CA ARG A 260 11.68 5.36 -1.04
C ARG A 260 11.04 5.79 -2.35
N ARG A 261 10.81 7.10 -2.54
CA ARG A 261 10.31 7.65 -3.81
C ARG A 261 11.27 7.35 -4.96
N LYS A 262 12.58 7.56 -4.74
CA LYS A 262 13.60 7.30 -5.76
C LYS A 262 13.61 5.82 -6.17
N GLN A 263 13.60 4.92 -5.19
CA GLN A 263 13.54 3.48 -5.45
C GLN A 263 12.28 3.09 -6.26
N MET A 264 11.12 3.61 -5.89
CA MET A 264 9.88 3.33 -6.61
C MET A 264 9.89 3.90 -8.05
N LEU A 265 10.50 5.07 -8.27
CA LEU A 265 10.66 5.62 -9.62
C LEU A 265 11.63 4.79 -10.46
N GLU A 266 12.71 4.28 -9.86
CA GLU A 266 13.63 3.35 -10.52
C GLU A 266 12.93 2.03 -10.88
N ASP A 267 12.14 1.46 -9.99
CA ASP A 267 11.34 0.26 -10.26
C ASP A 267 10.38 0.47 -11.44
N ILE A 268 9.67 1.61 -11.47
CA ILE A 268 8.80 1.96 -12.59
C ILE A 268 9.60 2.11 -13.88
N ALA A 269 10.76 2.74 -13.83
CA ALA A 269 11.63 2.93 -15.01
C ALA A 269 12.13 1.59 -15.55
N ILE A 270 12.59 0.68 -14.70
CA ILE A 270 13.03 -0.66 -15.09
C ILE A 270 11.87 -1.44 -15.75
N LEU A 271 10.70 -1.45 -15.10
CA LEU A 271 9.52 -2.16 -15.61
C LEU A 271 9.02 -1.64 -16.96
N THR A 272 9.13 -0.34 -17.19
CA THR A 272 8.62 0.31 -18.41
C THR A 272 9.68 0.52 -19.48
N GLY A 273 10.93 0.15 -19.19
CA GLY A 273 12.08 0.37 -20.07
C GLY A 273 12.43 1.85 -20.26
N GLY A 274 12.08 2.70 -19.27
CA GLY A 274 12.38 4.12 -19.27
C GLY A 274 13.61 4.47 -18.42
N THR A 275 13.86 5.77 -18.29
CA THR A 275 14.93 6.33 -17.46
C THR A 275 14.35 7.37 -16.51
N VAL A 276 14.77 7.34 -15.25
CA VAL A 276 14.42 8.40 -14.29
C VAL A 276 15.23 9.65 -14.60
N ILE A 277 14.52 10.73 -14.91
CA ILE A 277 15.15 12.04 -15.17
C ILE A 277 15.32 12.75 -13.84
N SER A 278 16.55 12.71 -13.33
CA SER A 278 16.94 13.30 -12.06
C SER A 278 18.27 14.02 -12.18
N SER A 279 18.41 15.13 -11.48
CA SER A 279 19.68 15.86 -11.41
C SER A 279 20.80 15.05 -10.74
N GLU A 280 20.45 14.12 -9.85
CA GLU A 280 21.41 13.25 -9.18
C GLU A 280 22.06 12.25 -10.15
N VAL A 281 21.31 11.82 -11.17
CA VAL A 281 21.81 10.95 -12.25
C VAL A 281 22.42 11.74 -13.40
N GLY A 282 22.37 13.08 -13.33
CA GLY A 282 22.97 13.97 -14.33
C GLY A 282 22.04 14.31 -15.50
N TYR A 283 20.73 13.99 -15.42
CA TYR A 283 19.77 14.32 -16.47
C TYR A 283 18.92 15.54 -16.11
N GLU A 284 18.74 16.42 -17.10
CA GLU A 284 17.80 17.53 -16.98
C GLU A 284 16.53 17.30 -17.82
N LEU A 285 15.39 17.81 -17.33
CA LEU A 285 14.10 17.68 -18.03
C LEU A 285 14.13 18.28 -19.45
N LYS A 286 14.92 19.32 -19.66
CA LYS A 286 15.09 19.98 -20.97
C LYS A 286 15.82 19.11 -22.02
N GLU A 287 16.60 18.15 -21.54
CA GLU A 287 17.38 17.23 -22.36
C GLU A 287 16.66 15.90 -22.61
N ALA A 288 15.44 15.77 -22.04
CA ALA A 288 14.65 14.58 -22.20
C ALA A 288 14.25 14.35 -23.67
N ASP A 289 14.43 13.14 -24.15
CA ASP A 289 14.02 12.69 -25.47
C ASP A 289 13.14 11.42 -25.41
N LEU A 290 12.60 11.02 -26.57
CA LEU A 290 11.72 9.85 -26.67
C LEU A 290 12.39 8.52 -26.26
N SER A 291 13.72 8.44 -26.30
CA SER A 291 14.47 7.22 -25.94
C SER A 291 14.54 7.00 -24.43
N MET A 292 14.39 8.06 -23.65
CA MET A 292 14.38 8.05 -22.19
C MET A 292 13.00 7.70 -21.61
N LEU A 293 11.94 7.76 -22.43
CA LEU A 293 10.58 7.55 -21.98
C LEU A 293 10.26 6.08 -21.85
N GLY A 294 9.63 5.71 -20.72
CA GLY A 294 9.07 4.38 -20.51
C GLY A 294 7.87 4.11 -21.43
N ARG A 295 7.50 2.85 -21.56
CA ARG A 295 6.38 2.38 -22.38
C ARG A 295 5.53 1.37 -21.62
N ALA A 296 4.22 1.42 -21.84
CA ALA A 296 3.30 0.41 -21.35
C ALA A 296 2.26 0.08 -22.44
N SER A 297 1.63 -1.09 -22.36
CA SER A 297 0.53 -1.45 -23.26
C SER A 297 -0.74 -0.67 -22.92
N SER A 298 -1.03 -0.53 -21.63
CA SER A 298 -2.13 0.28 -21.13
C SER A 298 -1.82 0.83 -19.75
N ILE A 299 -2.34 1.99 -19.44
CA ILE A 299 -2.28 2.58 -18.10
C ILE A 299 -3.67 3.03 -17.69
N LYS A 300 -4.11 2.62 -16.52
CA LYS A 300 -5.35 3.05 -15.90
C LYS A 300 -5.04 3.87 -14.65
N VAL A 301 -5.55 5.08 -14.60
CA VAL A 301 -5.37 6.00 -13.46
C VAL A 301 -6.72 6.37 -12.89
N THR A 302 -6.92 6.11 -11.62
CA THR A 302 -8.09 6.54 -10.86
C THR A 302 -7.75 7.75 -9.98
N LYS A 303 -8.66 8.20 -9.15
CA LYS A 303 -8.40 9.29 -8.21
C LYS A 303 -7.31 8.96 -7.17
N ALA A 304 -7.17 7.70 -6.80
CA ALA A 304 -6.29 7.26 -5.71
C ALA A 304 -5.15 6.34 -6.17
N VAL A 305 -5.32 5.63 -7.28
CA VAL A 305 -4.43 4.53 -7.68
C VAL A 305 -4.12 4.61 -9.17
N SER A 306 -2.90 4.24 -9.53
CA SER A 306 -2.47 4.06 -10.92
C SER A 306 -2.04 2.62 -11.16
N TYR A 307 -2.49 2.05 -12.28
CA TYR A 307 -2.17 0.70 -12.75
C TYR A 307 -1.43 0.80 -14.09
N THR A 308 -0.27 0.18 -14.19
CA THR A 308 0.46 0.05 -15.45
C THR A 308 0.38 -1.39 -15.92
N HIS A 309 -0.15 -1.61 -17.13
CA HIS A 309 -0.10 -2.91 -17.79
C HIS A 309 1.12 -2.97 -18.71
N LEU A 310 1.99 -3.93 -18.47
CA LEU A 310 3.15 -4.17 -19.33
C LEU A 310 2.70 -4.89 -20.60
N ARG A 311 3.43 -4.71 -21.71
CA ARG A 311 3.34 -5.64 -22.82
C ARG A 311 3.93 -6.98 -22.35
N ALA A 312 3.23 -8.08 -22.59
CA ALA A 312 3.87 -9.39 -22.57
C ALA A 312 5.16 -9.29 -23.40
N HIS A 313 6.30 -9.51 -22.77
CA HIS A 313 7.55 -9.68 -23.52
C HIS A 313 7.34 -10.87 -24.43
N GLU A 314 7.20 -10.60 -25.73
CA GLU A 314 7.57 -11.62 -26.73
C GLU A 314 9.05 -11.90 -26.46
N THR A 315 9.31 -13.01 -25.81
CA THR A 315 10.63 -13.62 -25.80
C THR A 315 10.90 -14.04 -27.22
N ASP A 316 11.48 -13.15 -28.02
CA ASP A 316 12.16 -13.55 -29.22
C ASP A 316 13.31 -14.47 -28.79
N GLN A 317 13.06 -15.77 -28.97
CA GLN A 317 14.07 -16.80 -28.89
C GLN A 317 15.10 -16.54 -29.98
N TYR A 318 16.33 -16.32 -29.59
CA TYR A 318 17.50 -16.68 -30.36
C TYR A 318 18.21 -17.85 -29.66
#